data_2e442d9636072542c92f7de8a93d0c1f
#
_entry.id   2e442d9636072542c92f7de8a93d0c1f
#
_cell.length_a   1.000
_cell.length_b   1.000
_cell.length_c   1.000
_cell.angle_alpha   90.00
_cell.angle_beta   90.00
_cell.angle_gamma   90.00
#
_symmetry.space_group_name_H-M   'P 1'
#
loop_
_entity.id
_entity.type
_entity.pdbx_description
1 polymer ?
#
loop_
_entity_poly.entity_id
_entity_poly.type
_entity_poly.pdbx_seq_one_letter_code
_entity_poly.pdbx_strand_id
1 'polypeptide(L)'
;MLSQAERNQIIDLINREVVPAIGCTEPIAVALCTARAAETLGGEPEKITVRLSANILKNAMGVGIPGTGMIGLPIAVALGALVGRSEYQLEVLRDVTPEAVERGRRMIDGRRIAICLKEDVDEKLYIEAEAEAAGHRAVAVIAGGHTSFVFVSRDGETLLDRRTPAAGGGEEEDVPLTLARIWDFAMTSPLDELRFILETSRLNKAAAERSFAGEFGHCVGRTLCCDRERKVMGDSIFTRILSYTSAACDARMAGAMIPVMSNSGSGNQGIAATLPVVVYAEETHASEEQMIRALTLSHLTVIYIKQSLGRLSALCGCVVAATGSSCGITYLMGGGYGQAAAAVKNMIANLTGMICDGAKPSCAMKLTSGVSTAVLSAMMAMDGHCVTPVEGIIEEDVDKCIRNLTAIGRDGMHETDSIELRIMTNKC
;
A
#
# COMPACT_ATOMS: atom_id res chain seq x y z
N MET A 1 -13.16 20.68 20.44
CA MET A 1 -12.09 21.20 19.56
C MET A 1 -10.74 20.75 20.12
N LEU A 2 -9.90 20.20 19.27
CA LEU A 2 -8.55 19.76 19.63
C LEU A 2 -7.63 20.95 19.89
N SER A 3 -6.71 20.82 20.84
CA SER A 3 -5.63 21.79 21.07
C SER A 3 -4.66 21.85 19.89
N GLN A 4 -3.88 22.92 19.78
CA GLN A 4 -2.84 23.02 18.74
C GLN A 4 -1.82 21.87 18.81
N ALA A 5 -1.43 21.46 20.02
CA ALA A 5 -0.50 20.36 20.22
C ALA A 5 -1.08 19.01 19.70
N GLU A 6 -2.34 18.73 19.98
CA GLU A 6 -3.01 17.53 19.46
C GLU A 6 -3.17 17.58 17.94
N ARG A 7 -3.48 18.73 17.36
CA ARG A 7 -3.55 18.87 15.90
C ARG A 7 -2.18 18.64 15.25
N ASN A 8 -1.11 19.19 15.83
CA ASN A 8 0.24 18.98 15.31
C ASN A 8 0.62 17.48 15.33
N GLN A 9 0.33 16.76 16.40
CA GLN A 9 0.58 15.31 16.48
C GLN A 9 -0.17 14.54 15.38
N ILE A 10 -1.43 14.91 15.08
CA ILE A 10 -2.20 14.27 14.01
C ILE A 10 -1.63 14.63 12.63
N ILE A 11 -1.21 15.89 12.42
CA ILE A 11 -0.57 16.33 11.17
C ILE A 11 0.74 15.58 10.95
N ASP A 12 1.58 15.45 11.98
CA ASP A 12 2.84 14.71 11.92
C ASP A 12 2.58 13.22 11.58
N LEU A 13 1.54 12.63 12.17
CA LEU A 13 1.11 11.28 11.84
C LEU A 13 0.68 11.16 10.36
N ILE A 14 -0.12 12.10 9.84
CA ILE A 14 -0.51 12.08 8.42
C ILE A 14 0.73 12.21 7.54
N ASN A 15 1.63 13.15 7.81
CA ASN A 15 2.85 13.37 7.03
C ASN A 15 3.80 12.15 7.05
N ARG A 16 3.80 11.36 8.12
CA ARG A 16 4.55 10.11 8.23
C ARG A 16 3.93 8.98 7.43
N GLU A 17 2.62 8.85 7.45
CA GLU A 17 1.91 7.71 6.87
C GLU A 17 1.42 7.96 5.42
N VAL A 18 1.29 9.22 5.00
CA VAL A 18 0.81 9.62 3.67
C VAL A 18 1.97 10.24 2.91
N VAL A 19 2.71 9.39 2.18
CA VAL A 19 3.95 9.77 1.50
C VAL A 19 3.98 9.30 0.05
N PRO A 20 4.67 10.02 -0.86
CA PRO A 20 4.86 9.58 -2.23
C PRO A 20 5.63 8.25 -2.30
N ALA A 21 5.25 7.38 -3.24
CA ALA A 21 5.93 6.11 -3.50
C ALA A 21 5.91 5.78 -5.00
N ILE A 22 7.01 5.24 -5.53
CA ILE A 22 7.11 4.72 -6.89
C ILE A 22 7.18 3.19 -6.82
N GLY A 23 6.26 2.51 -7.50
CA GLY A 23 6.19 1.05 -7.47
C GLY A 23 5.73 0.48 -6.13
N CYS A 24 6.02 -0.80 -5.88
CA CYS A 24 5.73 -1.49 -4.62
C CYS A 24 6.95 -1.50 -3.71
N THR A 25 6.74 -1.23 -2.44
CA THR A 25 7.83 -1.03 -1.47
C THR A 25 8.62 -2.31 -1.21
N GLU A 26 7.96 -3.47 -1.20
CA GLU A 26 8.59 -4.74 -0.86
C GLU A 26 9.66 -5.17 -1.89
N PRO A 27 9.40 -5.24 -3.21
CA PRO A 27 10.45 -5.58 -4.16
C PRO A 27 11.54 -4.51 -4.24
N ILE A 28 11.21 -3.25 -4.00
CA ILE A 28 12.20 -2.18 -3.94
C ILE A 28 13.11 -2.34 -2.70
N ALA A 29 12.58 -2.73 -1.55
CA ALA A 29 13.39 -3.04 -0.37
C ALA A 29 14.29 -4.27 -0.60
N VAL A 30 13.82 -5.27 -1.35
CA VAL A 30 14.65 -6.41 -1.77
C VAL A 30 15.78 -5.94 -2.70
N ALA A 31 15.50 -5.08 -3.68
CA ALA A 31 16.53 -4.48 -4.54
C ALA A 31 17.53 -3.65 -3.74
N LEU A 32 17.06 -2.88 -2.75
CA LEU A 32 17.89 -2.08 -1.84
C LEU A 32 18.84 -2.97 -1.01
N CYS A 33 18.32 -4.05 -0.44
CA CYS A 33 19.15 -5.01 0.30
C CYS A 33 20.20 -5.66 -0.59
N THR A 34 19.82 -6.01 -1.81
CA THR A 34 20.74 -6.60 -2.80
C THR A 34 21.80 -5.60 -3.27
N ALA A 35 21.41 -4.33 -3.50
CA ALA A 35 22.34 -3.26 -3.83
C ALA A 35 23.43 -3.12 -2.75
N ARG A 36 23.01 -3.09 -1.48
CA ARG A 36 23.94 -3.01 -0.36
C ARG A 36 24.88 -4.20 -0.27
N ALA A 37 24.41 -5.42 -0.54
CA ALA A 37 25.26 -6.61 -0.57
C ALA A 37 26.26 -6.53 -1.73
N ALA A 38 25.84 -6.13 -2.94
CA ALA A 38 26.71 -5.97 -4.10
C ALA A 38 27.76 -4.85 -3.92
N GLU A 39 27.38 -3.70 -3.37
CA GLU A 39 28.31 -2.61 -2.99
C GLU A 39 29.37 -3.10 -2.00
N THR A 40 28.93 -3.87 -0.99
CA THR A 40 29.83 -4.42 0.04
C THR A 40 30.79 -5.46 -0.56
N LEU A 41 30.32 -6.26 -1.51
CA LEU A 41 31.18 -7.21 -2.26
C LEU A 41 32.28 -6.49 -3.05
N GLY A 42 31.96 -5.32 -3.62
CA GLY A 42 32.89 -4.50 -4.39
C GLY A 42 33.04 -4.87 -5.86
N GLY A 43 32.08 -5.62 -6.42
CA GLY A 43 32.07 -6.04 -7.83
C GLY A 43 30.71 -6.64 -8.24
N GLU A 44 30.55 -6.95 -9.54
CA GLU A 44 29.36 -7.62 -10.03
C GLU A 44 29.27 -9.04 -9.46
N PRO A 45 28.18 -9.44 -8.78
CA PRO A 45 28.04 -10.77 -8.23
C PRO A 45 27.92 -11.84 -9.31
N GLU A 46 28.59 -12.96 -9.12
CA GLU A 46 28.43 -14.18 -9.93
C GLU A 46 27.18 -14.95 -9.52
N LYS A 47 26.84 -14.90 -8.22
CA LYS A 47 25.66 -15.54 -7.63
C LYS A 47 25.06 -14.66 -6.56
N ILE A 48 23.72 -14.65 -6.51
CA ILE A 48 22.95 -13.93 -5.48
C ILE A 48 21.94 -14.90 -4.88
N THR A 49 21.89 -14.97 -3.55
CA THR A 49 20.86 -15.69 -2.81
C THR A 49 20.11 -14.72 -1.93
N VAL A 50 18.78 -14.64 -2.10
CA VAL A 50 17.91 -13.78 -1.29
C VAL A 50 16.99 -14.66 -0.46
N ARG A 51 16.96 -14.40 0.86
CA ARG A 51 16.08 -15.10 1.81
C ARG A 51 15.10 -14.09 2.41
N LEU A 52 13.82 -14.38 2.35
CA LEU A 52 12.73 -13.45 2.62
C LEU A 52 11.76 -14.04 3.64
N SER A 53 11.24 -13.19 4.53
CA SER A 53 10.05 -13.56 5.31
C SER A 53 8.84 -13.82 4.40
N ALA A 54 7.90 -14.59 4.90
CA ALA A 54 6.68 -14.98 4.17
C ALA A 54 5.93 -13.77 3.58
N ASN A 55 5.77 -12.71 4.35
CA ASN A 55 5.04 -11.52 3.93
C ASN A 55 5.76 -10.73 2.83
N ILE A 56 7.09 -10.58 2.92
CA ILE A 56 7.86 -9.92 1.86
C ILE A 56 7.80 -10.74 0.58
N LEU A 57 8.01 -12.05 0.66
CA LEU A 57 7.94 -12.94 -0.50
C LEU A 57 6.56 -12.84 -1.18
N LYS A 58 5.47 -12.99 -0.40
CA LYS A 58 4.09 -12.89 -0.89
C LYS A 58 3.81 -11.57 -1.61
N ASN A 59 4.22 -10.45 -1.04
CA ASN A 59 3.90 -9.12 -1.56
C ASN A 59 4.78 -8.67 -2.73
N ALA A 60 5.94 -9.29 -2.91
CA ALA A 60 6.89 -8.90 -3.96
C ALA A 60 6.88 -9.80 -5.22
N MET A 61 6.30 -11.01 -5.13
CA MET A 61 6.35 -12.00 -6.21
C MET A 61 5.65 -11.59 -7.50
N GLY A 62 4.53 -10.86 -7.41
CA GLY A 62 3.58 -10.68 -8.51
C GLY A 62 3.45 -9.26 -9.05
N VAL A 63 4.28 -8.33 -8.62
CA VAL A 63 4.15 -6.91 -8.96
C VAL A 63 5.16 -6.47 -10.03
N GLY A 64 4.76 -5.53 -10.89
CA GLY A 64 5.63 -4.91 -11.88
C GLY A 64 6.77 -4.11 -11.25
N ILE A 65 7.99 -4.29 -11.76
CA ILE A 65 9.15 -3.55 -11.30
C ILE A 65 9.31 -2.29 -12.15
N PRO A 66 9.40 -1.11 -11.51
CA PRO A 66 9.43 0.17 -12.21
C PRO A 66 10.50 0.25 -13.31
N GLY A 67 10.10 0.73 -14.49
CA GLY A 67 11.01 0.95 -15.63
C GLY A 67 11.46 -0.30 -16.39
N THR A 68 11.00 -1.50 -16.00
CA THR A 68 11.52 -2.76 -16.58
C THR A 68 10.58 -3.43 -17.57
N GLY A 69 9.27 -3.17 -17.48
CA GLY A 69 8.25 -3.98 -18.17
C GLY A 69 8.18 -5.44 -17.69
N MET A 70 8.84 -5.77 -16.58
CA MET A 70 8.91 -7.12 -16.01
C MET A 70 8.24 -7.17 -14.64
N ILE A 71 7.84 -8.39 -14.25
CA ILE A 71 7.16 -8.67 -12.99
C ILE A 71 8.07 -9.50 -12.08
N GLY A 72 8.01 -9.23 -10.78
CA GLY A 72 8.50 -10.10 -9.72
C GLY A 72 9.94 -9.84 -9.28
N LEU A 73 10.31 -10.59 -8.26
CA LEU A 73 11.57 -10.43 -7.54
C LEU A 73 12.85 -10.66 -8.37
N PRO A 74 12.93 -11.61 -9.32
CA PRO A 74 14.20 -11.88 -10.00
C PRO A 74 14.81 -10.65 -10.67
N ILE A 75 13.98 -9.83 -11.35
CA ILE A 75 14.49 -8.62 -12.00
C ILE A 75 14.80 -7.51 -10.98
N ALA A 76 14.07 -7.40 -9.89
CA ALA A 76 14.38 -6.46 -8.82
C ALA A 76 15.74 -6.76 -8.16
N VAL A 77 16.02 -8.04 -7.89
CA VAL A 77 17.31 -8.52 -7.37
C VAL A 77 18.43 -8.24 -8.36
N ALA A 78 18.24 -8.61 -9.64
CA ALA A 78 19.24 -8.37 -10.67
C ALA A 78 19.63 -6.90 -10.80
N LEU A 79 18.63 -6.01 -10.87
CA LEU A 79 18.86 -4.57 -11.01
C LEU A 79 19.42 -3.93 -9.74
N GLY A 80 19.01 -4.39 -8.56
CA GLY A 80 19.63 -4.00 -7.30
C GLY A 80 21.12 -4.26 -7.30
N ALA A 81 21.54 -5.43 -7.77
CA ALA A 81 22.96 -5.80 -7.85
C ALA A 81 23.74 -5.08 -8.95
N LEU A 82 23.12 -4.78 -10.10
CA LEU A 82 23.81 -4.26 -11.29
C LEU A 82 23.92 -2.73 -11.31
N VAL A 83 22.89 -2.03 -10.85
CA VAL A 83 22.77 -0.56 -10.96
C VAL A 83 22.23 0.09 -9.69
N GLY A 84 21.76 -0.69 -8.73
CA GLY A 84 21.21 -0.16 -7.50
C GLY A 84 22.26 0.58 -6.68
N ARG A 85 21.85 1.71 -6.07
CA ARG A 85 22.65 2.46 -5.11
C ARG A 85 21.91 2.53 -3.78
N SER A 86 22.49 1.91 -2.75
CA SER A 86 21.81 1.82 -1.44
C SER A 86 21.58 3.19 -0.77
N GLU A 87 22.36 4.21 -1.13
CA GLU A 87 22.17 5.60 -0.66
C GLU A 87 20.83 6.21 -1.10
N TYR A 88 20.21 5.71 -2.20
CA TYR A 88 18.94 6.19 -2.71
C TYR A 88 17.73 5.58 -1.99
N GLN A 89 17.95 4.73 -1.02
CA GLN A 89 16.88 4.13 -0.24
C GLN A 89 15.79 3.50 -1.15
N LEU A 90 14.52 3.85 -0.98
CA LEU A 90 13.43 3.32 -1.80
C LEU A 90 13.40 3.85 -3.26
N GLU A 91 14.35 4.69 -3.65
CA GLU A 91 14.58 5.07 -5.04
C GLU A 91 15.78 4.32 -5.66
N VAL A 92 16.21 3.22 -5.05
CA VAL A 92 17.40 2.43 -5.43
C VAL A 92 17.49 2.08 -6.92
N LEU A 93 16.37 1.98 -7.63
CA LEU A 93 16.28 1.65 -9.06
C LEU A 93 16.04 2.88 -9.96
N ARG A 94 16.20 4.11 -9.47
CA ARG A 94 15.90 5.33 -10.27
C ARG A 94 16.77 5.47 -11.51
N ASP A 95 17.99 4.91 -11.49
CA ASP A 95 18.97 4.99 -12.59
C ASP A 95 18.89 3.78 -13.55
N VAL A 96 17.78 3.02 -13.52
CA VAL A 96 17.58 1.86 -14.41
C VAL A 96 17.48 2.31 -15.88
N THR A 97 18.25 1.64 -16.74
CA THR A 97 18.25 1.85 -18.18
C THR A 97 17.82 0.57 -18.92
N PRO A 98 17.41 0.65 -20.20
CA PRO A 98 17.08 -0.54 -20.99
C PRO A 98 18.24 -1.55 -21.06
N GLU A 99 19.49 -1.08 -21.11
CA GLU A 99 20.69 -1.94 -21.13
C GLU A 99 20.87 -2.67 -19.80
N ALA A 100 20.58 -2.01 -18.68
CA ALA A 100 20.62 -2.63 -17.36
C ALA A 100 19.53 -3.71 -17.23
N VAL A 101 18.32 -3.47 -17.76
CA VAL A 101 17.24 -4.47 -17.80
C VAL A 101 17.67 -5.70 -18.60
N GLU A 102 18.30 -5.51 -19.76
CA GLU A 102 18.77 -6.62 -20.58
C GLU A 102 19.92 -7.42 -19.90
N ARG A 103 20.82 -6.73 -19.20
CA ARG A 103 21.82 -7.40 -18.34
C ARG A 103 21.14 -8.20 -17.23
N GLY A 104 20.12 -7.63 -16.60
CA GLY A 104 19.33 -8.30 -15.56
C GLY A 104 18.63 -9.57 -16.08
N ARG A 105 18.07 -9.54 -17.30
CA ARG A 105 17.50 -10.73 -17.96
C ARG A 105 18.54 -11.84 -18.13
N ARG A 106 19.73 -11.51 -18.64
CA ARG A 106 20.82 -12.49 -18.79
C ARG A 106 21.24 -13.10 -17.45
N MET A 107 21.21 -12.31 -16.36
CA MET A 107 21.52 -12.81 -15.02
C MET A 107 20.46 -13.82 -14.53
N ILE A 108 19.20 -13.56 -14.83
CA ILE A 108 18.07 -14.46 -14.52
C ILE A 108 18.16 -15.75 -15.35
N ASP A 109 18.33 -15.63 -16.67
CA ASP A 109 18.45 -16.77 -17.60
C ASP A 109 19.66 -17.66 -17.27
N GLY A 110 20.74 -17.04 -16.81
CA GLY A 110 21.95 -17.72 -16.31
C GLY A 110 21.78 -18.37 -14.94
N ARG A 111 20.58 -18.34 -14.33
CA ARG A 111 20.28 -18.92 -13.01
C ARG A 111 21.22 -18.44 -11.90
N ARG A 112 21.67 -17.19 -11.98
CA ARG A 112 22.58 -16.58 -10.99
C ARG A 112 21.84 -16.09 -9.73
N ILE A 113 20.52 -16.13 -9.71
CA ILE A 113 19.66 -15.63 -8.64
C ILE A 113 18.85 -16.78 -8.05
N ALA A 114 18.94 -16.95 -6.73
CA ALA A 114 18.09 -17.84 -5.94
C ALA A 114 17.26 -17.00 -4.95
N ILE A 115 15.95 -17.27 -4.90
CA ILE A 115 15.03 -16.61 -3.98
C ILE A 115 14.39 -17.69 -3.13
N CYS A 116 14.53 -17.58 -1.81
CA CYS A 116 14.12 -18.58 -0.84
C CYS A 116 13.24 -17.96 0.26
N LEU A 117 12.33 -18.77 0.78
CA LEU A 117 11.65 -18.45 2.04
C LEU A 117 12.65 -18.61 3.20
N LYS A 118 12.65 -17.69 4.15
CA LYS A 118 13.33 -17.80 5.44
C LYS A 118 12.31 -18.34 6.45
N GLU A 119 12.45 -19.61 6.84
CA GLU A 119 11.46 -20.31 7.68
C GLU A 119 11.50 -19.89 9.15
N ASP A 120 12.70 -19.64 9.70
CA ASP A 120 12.90 -19.39 11.13
C ASP A 120 13.01 -17.90 11.46
N VAL A 121 12.01 -17.08 11.02
CA VAL A 121 11.98 -15.64 11.27
C VAL A 121 10.59 -15.21 11.68
N ASP A 122 10.47 -14.65 12.89
CA ASP A 122 9.23 -14.11 13.42
C ASP A 122 8.90 -12.72 12.83
N GLU A 123 9.90 -11.97 12.35
CA GLU A 123 9.71 -10.67 11.74
C GLU A 123 8.93 -10.76 10.44
N LYS A 124 7.79 -10.06 10.39
CA LYS A 124 6.97 -9.94 9.18
C LYS A 124 7.72 -9.27 8.02
N LEU A 125 8.68 -8.41 8.32
CA LEU A 125 9.55 -7.75 7.37
C LEU A 125 11.01 -8.19 7.63
N TYR A 126 11.48 -9.16 6.86
CA TYR A 126 12.86 -9.63 6.86
C TYR A 126 13.35 -9.91 5.44
N ILE A 127 14.49 -9.34 5.10
CA ILE A 127 15.17 -9.48 3.80
C ILE A 127 16.64 -9.71 4.07
N GLU A 128 17.19 -10.83 3.61
CA GLU A 128 18.62 -11.15 3.65
C GLU A 128 19.10 -11.34 2.19
N ALA A 129 20.07 -10.56 1.78
CA ALA A 129 20.71 -10.68 0.48
C ALA A 129 22.18 -11.08 0.65
N GLU A 130 22.56 -12.16 -0.02
CA GLU A 130 23.92 -12.69 -0.06
C GLU A 130 24.43 -12.62 -1.50
N ALA A 131 25.57 -11.96 -1.69
CA ALA A 131 26.23 -11.79 -2.97
C ALA A 131 27.61 -12.45 -2.95
N GLU A 132 27.93 -13.24 -3.99
CA GLU A 132 29.18 -13.99 -4.10
C GLU A 132 29.84 -13.72 -5.45
N ALA A 133 31.16 -13.50 -5.46
CA ALA A 133 32.00 -13.45 -6.66
C ALA A 133 33.49 -13.71 -6.33
N ALA A 134 34.21 -14.41 -7.18
CA ALA A 134 35.65 -14.63 -7.07
C ALA A 134 36.14 -15.17 -5.72
N GLY A 135 35.28 -15.96 -5.01
CA GLY A 135 35.58 -16.51 -3.69
C GLY A 135 35.29 -15.55 -2.54
N HIS A 136 34.85 -14.33 -2.80
CA HIS A 136 34.36 -13.35 -1.80
C HIS A 136 32.88 -13.46 -1.61
N ARG A 137 32.42 -13.10 -0.39
CA ARG A 137 31.01 -13.14 0.02
C ARG A 137 30.66 -11.90 0.81
N ALA A 138 29.53 -11.29 0.46
CA ALA A 138 28.94 -10.19 1.23
C ALA A 138 27.48 -10.49 1.57
N VAL A 139 27.05 -10.08 2.76
CA VAL A 139 25.67 -10.24 3.25
C VAL A 139 25.15 -8.91 3.75
N ALA A 140 23.93 -8.59 3.38
CA ALA A 140 23.16 -7.47 3.95
C ALA A 140 21.79 -7.96 4.45
N VAL A 141 21.30 -7.39 5.55
CA VAL A 141 19.99 -7.72 6.12
C VAL A 141 19.21 -6.45 6.42
N ILE A 142 17.97 -6.42 5.96
CA ILE A 142 16.96 -5.42 6.33
C ILE A 142 15.89 -6.12 7.18
N ALA A 143 15.54 -5.55 8.35
CA ALA A 143 14.48 -6.06 9.22
C ALA A 143 13.71 -4.94 9.93
N GLY A 144 12.42 -5.19 10.23
CA GLY A 144 11.53 -4.27 10.95
C GLY A 144 11.01 -3.09 10.12
N GLY A 145 11.80 -2.56 9.19
CA GLY A 145 11.41 -1.46 8.29
C GLY A 145 12.06 -1.62 6.92
N HIS A 146 11.42 -1.13 5.85
CA HIS A 146 11.84 -1.36 4.45
C HIS A 146 13.23 -0.80 4.10
N THR A 147 13.78 0.10 4.91
CA THR A 147 15.11 0.71 4.72
C THR A 147 16.06 0.49 5.90
N SER A 148 15.63 -0.29 6.90
CA SER A 148 16.34 -0.50 8.15
C SER A 148 17.38 -1.60 8.00
N PHE A 149 18.62 -1.26 7.65
CA PHE A 149 19.73 -2.20 7.65
C PHE A 149 20.10 -2.59 9.10
N VAL A 150 19.99 -3.87 9.40
CA VAL A 150 20.33 -4.42 10.74
C VAL A 150 21.63 -5.20 10.75
N PHE A 151 22.11 -5.68 9.58
CA PHE A 151 23.36 -6.41 9.51
C PHE A 151 24.00 -6.22 8.14
N VAL A 152 25.34 -6.06 8.11
CA VAL A 152 26.16 -6.07 6.89
C VAL A 152 27.50 -6.73 7.21
N SER A 153 27.97 -7.66 6.37
CA SER A 153 29.27 -8.31 6.52
C SER A 153 29.93 -8.58 5.18
N ARG A 154 31.27 -8.74 5.19
CA ARG A 154 32.08 -9.17 4.05
C ARG A 154 33.11 -10.18 4.51
N ASP A 155 33.18 -11.33 3.86
CA ASP A 155 34.15 -12.40 4.11
C ASP A 155 34.21 -12.82 5.59
N GLY A 156 33.07 -12.74 6.30
CA GLY A 156 32.99 -13.04 7.75
C GLY A 156 33.28 -11.85 8.67
N GLU A 157 33.84 -10.75 8.14
CA GLU A 157 34.02 -9.51 8.91
C GLU A 157 32.68 -8.76 8.99
N THR A 158 32.25 -8.40 10.21
CA THR A 158 31.02 -7.65 10.47
C THR A 158 31.28 -6.16 10.32
N LEU A 159 30.59 -5.52 9.37
CA LEU A 159 30.66 -4.06 9.12
C LEU A 159 29.54 -3.30 9.84
N LEU A 160 28.40 -3.95 10.05
CA LEU A 160 27.25 -3.42 10.79
C LEU A 160 26.54 -4.59 11.49
N ASP A 161 26.28 -4.46 12.79
CA ASP A 161 25.39 -5.36 13.54
C ASP A 161 24.47 -4.57 14.48
N ARG A 162 23.20 -4.56 14.15
CA ARG A 162 22.10 -3.96 14.95
C ARG A 162 20.98 -5.00 15.18
N ARG A 163 21.29 -6.29 15.09
CA ARG A 163 20.32 -7.39 15.22
C ARG A 163 19.90 -7.64 16.67
N THR A 164 20.68 -7.19 17.63
CA THR A 164 20.25 -7.25 19.02
C THR A 164 19.14 -6.22 19.23
N PRO A 165 17.98 -6.58 19.78
CA PRO A 165 16.99 -5.59 20.12
C PRO A 165 17.65 -4.62 21.08
N ALA A 166 17.79 -3.36 20.71
CA ALA A 166 17.98 -2.33 21.70
C ALA A 166 16.76 -2.42 22.61
N ALA A 167 16.98 -2.82 23.86
CA ALA A 167 15.95 -2.74 24.88
C ALA A 167 15.47 -1.29 24.89
N GLY A 168 14.23 -1.04 24.37
CA GLY A 168 13.63 0.26 24.35
C GLY A 168 13.93 1.11 23.11
N GLY A 169 13.86 0.56 21.91
CA GLY A 169 13.45 1.36 20.76
C GLY A 169 11.99 1.72 21.01
N GLY A 170 11.72 2.90 21.57
CA GLY A 170 10.36 3.36 21.80
C GLY A 170 9.63 3.32 20.48
N GLU A 171 8.61 2.48 20.36
CA GLU A 171 7.53 2.76 19.43
C GLU A 171 7.11 4.17 19.79
N GLU A 172 7.26 5.12 18.86
CA GLU A 172 6.66 6.44 19.04
C GLU A 172 5.21 6.17 19.39
N GLU A 173 4.77 6.61 20.58
CA GLU A 173 3.40 6.37 21.03
C GLU A 173 2.45 6.84 19.95
N ASP A 174 1.80 5.90 19.30
CA ASP A 174 0.84 6.22 18.24
C ASP A 174 -0.23 7.13 18.80
N VAL A 175 -0.52 8.21 18.07
CA VAL A 175 -1.61 9.13 18.45
C VAL A 175 -2.91 8.33 18.56
N PRO A 176 -3.54 8.27 19.74
CA PRO A 176 -4.75 7.49 19.91
C PRO A 176 -5.89 8.12 19.10
N LEU A 177 -6.33 7.42 18.07
CA LEU A 177 -7.43 7.83 17.19
C LEU A 177 -8.72 7.10 17.57
N THR A 178 -9.84 7.80 17.33
CA THR A 178 -11.19 7.26 17.25
C THR A 178 -11.87 7.89 16.05
N LEU A 179 -12.93 7.31 15.52
CA LEU A 179 -13.63 7.91 14.38
C LEU A 179 -14.20 9.31 14.74
N ALA A 180 -14.66 9.49 15.98
CA ALA A 180 -15.13 10.79 16.46
C ALA A 180 -14.01 11.84 16.49
N ARG A 181 -12.80 11.46 16.96
CA ARG A 181 -11.65 12.37 16.99
C ARG A 181 -11.17 12.75 15.60
N ILE A 182 -11.19 11.79 14.67
CA ILE A 182 -10.88 12.01 13.25
C ILE A 182 -11.86 12.97 12.62
N TRP A 183 -13.16 12.78 12.89
CA TRP A 183 -14.21 13.67 12.42
C TRP A 183 -14.04 15.10 12.95
N ASP A 184 -13.83 15.26 14.27
CA ASP A 184 -13.62 16.59 14.88
C ASP A 184 -12.38 17.26 14.27
N PHE A 185 -11.27 16.54 14.11
CA PHE A 185 -10.06 17.06 13.48
C PHE A 185 -10.32 17.53 12.04
N ALA A 186 -10.91 16.70 11.21
CA ALA A 186 -11.14 17.00 9.79
C ALA A 186 -12.11 18.18 9.59
N MET A 187 -13.11 18.33 10.48
CA MET A 187 -14.15 19.36 10.35
C MET A 187 -13.76 20.69 11.00
N THR A 188 -12.95 20.68 12.06
CA THR A 188 -12.71 21.89 12.87
C THR A 188 -11.30 22.49 12.74
N SER A 189 -10.33 21.73 12.18
CA SER A 189 -8.99 22.24 11.98
C SER A 189 -8.94 23.37 10.93
N PRO A 190 -8.05 24.36 11.11
CA PRO A 190 -7.80 25.41 10.10
C PRO A 190 -7.42 24.81 8.76
N LEU A 191 -7.98 25.31 7.66
CA LEU A 191 -7.72 24.76 6.31
C LEU A 191 -6.25 24.82 5.90
N ASP A 192 -5.55 25.87 6.29
CA ASP A 192 -4.14 26.02 5.94
C ASP A 192 -3.26 24.93 6.58
N GLU A 193 -3.68 24.38 7.73
CA GLU A 193 -3.00 23.25 8.37
C GLU A 193 -3.26 21.93 7.61
N LEU A 194 -4.31 21.83 6.79
CA LEU A 194 -4.74 20.62 6.08
C LEU A 194 -4.44 20.64 4.57
N ARG A 195 -4.09 21.80 4.00
CA ARG A 195 -3.98 22.01 2.55
C ARG A 195 -2.99 21.05 1.86
N PHE A 196 -1.97 20.57 2.58
CA PHE A 196 -1.00 19.63 2.07
C PHE A 196 -1.62 18.33 1.56
N ILE A 197 -2.83 17.95 2.06
CA ILE A 197 -3.51 16.72 1.64
C ILE A 197 -3.90 16.73 0.15
N LEU A 198 -4.01 17.91 -0.48
CA LEU A 198 -4.30 18.04 -1.91
C LEU A 198 -3.23 17.42 -2.82
N GLU A 199 -1.99 17.26 -2.32
CA GLU A 199 -0.94 16.58 -3.06
C GLU A 199 -1.31 15.12 -3.37
N THR A 200 -2.13 14.49 -2.53
CA THR A 200 -2.67 13.14 -2.77
C THR A 200 -3.49 13.09 -4.06
N SER A 201 -4.34 14.11 -4.28
CA SER A 201 -5.12 14.26 -5.51
C SER A 201 -4.22 14.39 -6.73
N ARG A 202 -3.24 15.29 -6.68
CA ARG A 202 -2.34 15.57 -7.80
C ARG A 202 -1.60 14.32 -8.26
N LEU A 203 -0.99 13.59 -7.35
CA LEU A 203 -0.19 12.40 -7.67
C LEU A 203 -1.07 11.23 -8.16
N ASN A 204 -2.16 10.96 -7.45
CA ASN A 204 -2.98 9.79 -7.78
C ASN A 204 -3.79 9.99 -9.06
N LYS A 205 -4.23 11.22 -9.37
CA LYS A 205 -4.84 11.53 -10.68
C LYS A 205 -3.86 11.36 -11.82
N ALA A 206 -2.63 11.88 -11.69
CA ALA A 206 -1.61 11.71 -12.71
C ALA A 206 -1.34 10.23 -13.02
N ALA A 207 -1.40 9.36 -12.01
CA ALA A 207 -1.26 7.91 -12.22
C ALA A 207 -2.43 7.32 -13.01
N ALA A 208 -3.68 7.74 -12.74
CA ALA A 208 -4.85 7.32 -13.50
C ALA A 208 -4.76 7.81 -14.96
N GLU A 209 -4.43 9.07 -15.19
CA GLU A 209 -4.28 9.67 -16.51
C GLU A 209 -3.18 8.97 -17.33
N ARG A 210 -2.06 8.62 -16.68
CA ARG A 210 -1.01 7.80 -17.30
C ARG A 210 -1.53 6.44 -17.77
N SER A 211 -2.39 5.81 -16.96
CA SER A 211 -3.00 4.52 -17.30
C SER A 211 -3.96 4.61 -18.47
N PHE A 212 -4.75 5.68 -18.54
CA PHE A 212 -5.66 5.91 -19.69
C PHE A 212 -4.90 6.12 -21.00
N ALA A 213 -3.70 6.70 -20.95
CA ALA A 213 -2.86 6.94 -22.12
C ALA A 213 -2.05 5.72 -22.59
N GLY A 214 -2.12 4.58 -21.89
CA GLY A 214 -1.35 3.39 -22.22
C GLY A 214 -2.05 2.07 -21.89
N GLU A 215 -1.31 0.97 -21.99
CA GLU A 215 -1.77 -0.36 -21.59
C GLU A 215 -1.02 -0.79 -20.35
N PHE A 216 -1.72 -0.89 -19.23
CA PHE A 216 -1.15 -1.25 -17.93
C PHE A 216 -1.99 -2.33 -17.25
N GLY A 217 -1.34 -3.34 -16.70
CA GLY A 217 -1.97 -4.40 -15.93
C GLY A 217 -3.07 -5.11 -16.71
N HIS A 218 -4.25 -5.15 -16.14
CA HIS A 218 -5.44 -5.73 -16.79
C HIS A 218 -6.32 -4.69 -17.48
N CYS A 219 -5.86 -3.44 -17.57
CA CYS A 219 -6.62 -2.33 -18.17
C CYS A 219 -8.03 -2.15 -17.57
N VAL A 220 -8.20 -2.46 -16.27
CA VAL A 220 -9.52 -2.43 -15.60
C VAL A 220 -10.12 -1.03 -15.69
N GLY A 221 -9.33 0.02 -15.41
CA GLY A 221 -9.80 1.40 -15.50
C GLY A 221 -10.24 1.79 -16.89
N ARG A 222 -9.48 1.42 -17.94
CA ARG A 222 -9.85 1.65 -19.35
C ARG A 222 -11.08 0.86 -19.76
N THR A 223 -11.20 -0.39 -19.33
CA THR A 223 -12.39 -1.20 -19.58
C THR A 223 -13.64 -0.52 -19.07
N LEU A 224 -13.61 0.00 -17.83
CA LEU A 224 -14.76 0.67 -17.22
C LEU A 224 -15.20 1.97 -17.91
N CYS A 225 -14.32 2.67 -18.65
CA CYS A 225 -14.63 3.93 -19.29
C CYS A 225 -14.85 3.83 -20.81
N CYS A 226 -14.75 2.65 -21.42
CA CYS A 226 -14.95 2.55 -22.87
C CYS A 226 -16.43 2.51 -23.27
N ASP A 227 -16.72 2.92 -24.52
CA ASP A 227 -18.09 3.13 -25.01
C ASP A 227 -18.97 1.87 -24.95
N ARG A 228 -18.39 0.70 -25.07
CA ARG A 228 -19.10 -0.56 -25.00
C ARG A 228 -19.60 -0.85 -23.59
N GLU A 229 -18.74 -0.64 -22.61
CA GLU A 229 -19.01 -0.88 -21.18
C GLU A 229 -19.90 0.22 -20.59
N ARG A 230 -19.88 1.45 -21.12
CA ARG A 230 -20.84 2.50 -20.77
C ARG A 230 -22.30 2.09 -21.03
N LYS A 231 -22.56 1.24 -21.99
CA LYS A 231 -23.90 0.68 -22.23
C LYS A 231 -24.35 -0.27 -21.12
N VAL A 232 -23.41 -0.91 -20.41
CA VAL A 232 -23.70 -1.84 -19.32
C VAL A 232 -23.70 -1.13 -17.96
N MET A 233 -22.68 -0.29 -17.71
CA MET A 233 -22.43 0.34 -16.41
C MET A 233 -23.00 1.75 -16.29
N GLY A 234 -23.36 2.38 -17.40
CA GLY A 234 -23.75 3.78 -17.47
C GLY A 234 -22.57 4.75 -17.46
N ASP A 235 -22.79 6.00 -17.90
CA ASP A 235 -21.86 7.13 -17.75
C ASP A 235 -22.28 7.94 -16.53
N SER A 236 -21.73 7.60 -15.36
CA SER A 236 -22.12 8.15 -14.08
C SER A 236 -20.90 8.48 -13.22
N ILE A 237 -21.10 9.29 -12.18
CA ILE A 237 -20.08 9.54 -11.15
C ILE A 237 -19.54 8.22 -10.60
N PHE A 238 -20.41 7.25 -10.35
CA PHE A 238 -20.04 5.92 -9.87
C PHE A 238 -19.04 5.24 -10.82
N THR A 239 -19.34 5.18 -12.11
CA THR A 239 -18.44 4.55 -13.11
C THR A 239 -17.11 5.28 -13.22
N ARG A 240 -17.11 6.62 -13.11
CA ARG A 240 -15.88 7.43 -13.13
C ARG A 240 -15.02 7.16 -11.90
N ILE A 241 -15.61 7.06 -10.70
CA ILE A 241 -14.91 6.67 -9.47
C ILE A 241 -14.20 5.34 -9.66
N LEU A 242 -14.90 4.32 -10.14
CA LEU A 242 -14.35 2.99 -10.37
C LEU A 242 -13.21 3.04 -11.40
N SER A 243 -13.42 3.72 -12.51
CA SER A 243 -12.47 3.82 -13.62
C SER A 243 -11.17 4.50 -13.20
N TYR A 244 -11.22 5.69 -12.60
CA TYR A 244 -10.02 6.42 -12.16
C TYR A 244 -9.23 5.66 -11.09
N THR A 245 -9.93 5.09 -10.10
CA THR A 245 -9.28 4.35 -9.02
C THR A 245 -8.57 3.09 -9.54
N SER A 246 -9.24 2.35 -10.42
CA SER A 246 -8.66 1.15 -11.01
C SER A 246 -7.52 1.46 -11.98
N ALA A 247 -7.63 2.55 -12.77
CA ALA A 247 -6.60 2.98 -13.70
C ALA A 247 -5.29 3.33 -12.99
N ALA A 248 -5.35 4.09 -11.89
CA ALA A 248 -4.16 4.40 -11.10
C ALA A 248 -3.50 3.12 -10.53
N CYS A 249 -4.31 2.15 -10.10
CA CYS A 249 -3.83 0.85 -9.64
C CYS A 249 -3.22 0.03 -10.78
N ASP A 250 -3.85 0.00 -11.97
CA ASP A 250 -3.31 -0.67 -13.15
C ASP A 250 -1.90 -0.16 -13.47
N ALA A 251 -1.71 1.17 -13.56
CA ALA A 251 -0.41 1.79 -13.82
C ALA A 251 0.62 1.40 -12.76
N ARG A 252 0.26 1.54 -11.47
CA ARG A 252 1.16 1.24 -10.36
C ARG A 252 1.57 -0.23 -10.31
N MET A 253 0.61 -1.15 -10.42
CA MET A 253 0.87 -2.58 -10.31
C MET A 253 1.60 -3.17 -11.51
N ALA A 254 1.51 -2.52 -12.67
CA ALA A 254 2.30 -2.85 -13.86
C ALA A 254 3.73 -2.27 -13.83
N GLY A 255 4.11 -1.51 -12.80
CA GLY A 255 5.43 -0.94 -12.68
C GLY A 255 5.65 0.34 -13.50
N ALA A 256 4.62 1.16 -13.69
CA ALA A 256 4.80 2.48 -14.29
C ALA A 256 5.74 3.33 -13.43
N MET A 257 6.67 4.06 -14.09
CA MET A 257 7.58 5.01 -13.44
C MET A 257 6.83 6.31 -13.14
N ILE A 258 5.87 6.23 -12.21
CA ILE A 258 5.07 7.36 -11.78
C ILE A 258 4.84 7.29 -10.26
N PRO A 259 5.03 8.40 -9.53
CA PRO A 259 4.73 8.42 -8.11
C PRO A 259 3.22 8.40 -7.88
N VAL A 260 2.80 7.67 -6.85
CA VAL A 260 1.47 7.75 -6.26
C VAL A 260 1.60 8.16 -4.80
N MET A 261 0.60 8.83 -4.28
CA MET A 261 0.55 9.04 -2.83
C MET A 261 0.10 7.76 -2.16
N SER A 262 0.92 7.26 -1.24
CA SER A 262 0.61 6.08 -0.44
C SER A 262 -0.16 6.43 0.84
N ASN A 263 -0.64 5.42 1.54
CA ASN A 263 -1.13 5.53 2.91
C ASN A 263 -0.73 4.27 3.67
N SER A 264 -0.17 4.43 4.87
CA SER A 264 0.26 3.36 5.77
C SER A 264 1.11 2.29 5.05
N GLY A 265 2.07 2.75 4.23
CA GLY A 265 3.02 1.91 3.50
C GLY A 265 2.48 1.26 2.22
N SER A 266 1.28 1.58 1.76
CA SER A 266 0.72 1.03 0.52
C SER A 266 0.19 2.10 -0.43
N GLY A 267 0.73 2.14 -1.67
CA GLY A 267 0.23 3.04 -2.70
C GLY A 267 -1.20 2.72 -3.13
N ASN A 268 -1.61 1.45 -3.17
CA ASN A 268 -2.99 1.08 -3.47
C ASN A 268 -3.97 1.58 -2.41
N GLN A 269 -3.57 1.61 -1.13
CA GLN A 269 -4.37 2.22 -0.07
C GLN A 269 -4.49 3.73 -0.27
N GLY A 270 -3.39 4.41 -0.59
CA GLY A 270 -3.43 5.84 -0.90
C GLY A 270 -4.31 6.16 -2.11
N ILE A 271 -4.23 5.38 -3.18
CA ILE A 271 -5.10 5.50 -4.37
C ILE A 271 -6.58 5.36 -3.97
N ALA A 272 -6.93 4.30 -3.22
CA ALA A 272 -8.31 4.03 -2.83
C ALA A 272 -8.87 5.02 -1.78
N ALA A 273 -8.02 5.60 -0.95
CA ALA A 273 -8.39 6.66 -0.02
C ALA A 273 -8.61 8.03 -0.73
N THR A 274 -7.91 8.25 -1.86
CA THR A 274 -7.89 9.55 -2.56
C THR A 274 -8.92 9.63 -3.68
N LEU A 275 -8.79 8.76 -4.70
CA LEU A 275 -9.46 8.96 -5.98
C LEU A 275 -10.99 8.89 -5.92
N PRO A 276 -11.62 8.01 -5.11
CA PRO A 276 -13.07 8.05 -4.97
C PRO A 276 -13.59 9.38 -4.44
N VAL A 277 -12.88 9.97 -3.50
CA VAL A 277 -13.22 11.26 -2.90
C VAL A 277 -13.02 12.40 -3.90
N VAL A 278 -11.87 12.42 -4.58
CA VAL A 278 -11.53 13.46 -5.57
C VAL A 278 -12.50 13.46 -6.72
N VAL A 279 -12.75 12.30 -7.33
CA VAL A 279 -13.67 12.18 -8.48
C VAL A 279 -15.08 12.58 -8.07
N TYR A 280 -15.56 12.14 -6.90
CA TYR A 280 -16.86 12.56 -6.41
C TYR A 280 -16.93 14.07 -6.20
N ALA A 281 -15.92 14.68 -5.57
CA ALA A 281 -15.88 16.11 -5.31
C ALA A 281 -15.87 16.95 -6.61
N GLU A 282 -15.08 16.52 -7.60
CA GLU A 282 -15.00 17.21 -8.90
C GLU A 282 -16.33 17.11 -9.67
N GLU A 283 -16.93 15.93 -9.74
CA GLU A 283 -18.18 15.70 -10.47
C GLU A 283 -19.40 16.41 -9.81
N THR A 284 -19.33 16.63 -8.50
CA THR A 284 -20.38 17.36 -7.76
C THR A 284 -20.07 18.84 -7.57
N HIS A 285 -18.95 19.33 -8.14
CA HIS A 285 -18.48 20.70 -7.99
C HIS A 285 -18.33 21.16 -6.53
N ALA A 286 -17.84 20.24 -5.67
CA ALA A 286 -17.55 20.56 -4.28
C ALA A 286 -16.46 21.63 -4.17
N SER A 287 -16.52 22.45 -3.12
CA SER A 287 -15.48 23.47 -2.88
C SER A 287 -14.14 22.83 -2.51
N GLU A 288 -13.05 23.59 -2.66
CA GLU A 288 -11.70 23.13 -2.24
C GLU A 288 -11.70 22.77 -0.74
N GLU A 289 -12.38 23.55 0.10
CA GLU A 289 -12.54 23.22 1.52
C GLU A 289 -13.18 21.87 1.73
N GLN A 290 -14.29 21.60 1.05
CA GLN A 290 -14.99 20.31 1.15
C GLN A 290 -14.08 19.15 0.72
N MET A 291 -13.33 19.33 -0.36
CA MET A 291 -12.35 18.32 -0.84
C MET A 291 -11.24 18.07 0.19
N ILE A 292 -10.65 19.13 0.77
CA ILE A 292 -9.60 19.02 1.78
C ILE A 292 -10.12 18.24 3.00
N ARG A 293 -11.29 18.60 3.53
CA ARG A 293 -11.88 17.95 4.70
C ARG A 293 -12.22 16.48 4.41
N ALA A 294 -12.80 16.20 3.25
CA ALA A 294 -13.14 14.85 2.82
C ALA A 294 -11.90 13.96 2.66
N LEU A 295 -10.83 14.47 2.06
CA LEU A 295 -9.55 13.76 1.93
C LEU A 295 -8.90 13.51 3.29
N THR A 296 -8.88 14.51 4.16
CA THR A 296 -8.34 14.39 5.52
C THR A 296 -9.10 13.30 6.30
N LEU A 297 -10.44 13.33 6.26
CA LEU A 297 -11.30 12.32 6.89
C LEU A 297 -11.01 10.91 6.33
N SER A 298 -10.92 10.78 5.01
CA SER A 298 -10.63 9.50 4.34
C SER A 298 -9.27 8.95 4.76
N HIS A 299 -8.21 9.74 4.63
CA HIS A 299 -6.84 9.28 4.93
C HIS A 299 -6.63 8.95 6.40
N LEU A 300 -7.16 9.75 7.33
CA LEU A 300 -7.06 9.47 8.76
C LEU A 300 -7.84 8.21 9.17
N THR A 301 -9.01 7.97 8.57
CA THR A 301 -9.76 6.74 8.83
C THR A 301 -8.95 5.50 8.40
N VAL A 302 -8.23 5.56 7.28
CA VAL A 302 -7.33 4.49 6.84
C VAL A 302 -6.20 4.28 7.84
N ILE A 303 -5.53 5.35 8.26
CA ILE A 303 -4.43 5.29 9.24
C ILE A 303 -4.94 4.65 10.54
N TYR A 304 -6.08 5.09 11.05
CA TYR A 304 -6.69 4.56 12.27
C TYR A 304 -6.94 3.05 12.21
N ILE A 305 -7.55 2.58 11.13
CA ILE A 305 -7.80 1.15 10.96
C ILE A 305 -6.47 0.40 10.87
N LYS A 306 -5.46 0.96 10.18
CA LYS A 306 -4.14 0.35 10.02
C LYS A 306 -3.31 0.32 11.30
N GLN A 307 -3.45 1.27 12.20
CA GLN A 307 -2.82 1.22 13.52
C GLN A 307 -3.25 -0.07 14.29
N SER A 308 -4.53 -0.43 14.23
CA SER A 308 -5.04 -1.63 14.90
C SER A 308 -4.78 -2.93 14.13
N LEU A 309 -4.79 -2.89 12.79
CA LEU A 309 -4.61 -4.08 11.93
C LEU A 309 -3.14 -4.48 11.78
N GLY A 310 -2.23 -3.52 11.85
CA GLY A 310 -0.82 -3.68 11.51
C GLY A 310 -0.55 -3.49 10.01
N ARG A 311 0.74 -3.30 9.66
CA ARG A 311 1.16 -2.96 8.27
C ARG A 311 0.93 -4.10 7.29
N LEU A 312 1.19 -5.35 7.71
CA LEU A 312 1.06 -6.56 6.90
C LEU A 312 0.01 -7.49 7.50
N SER A 313 -0.95 -7.93 6.69
CA SER A 313 -2.10 -8.72 7.10
C SER A 313 -2.67 -9.47 5.89
N ALA A 314 -3.29 -10.63 6.11
CA ALA A 314 -4.07 -11.33 5.09
C ALA A 314 -5.40 -10.63 4.75
N LEU A 315 -5.86 -9.69 5.56
CA LEU A 315 -6.98 -8.83 5.20
C LEU A 315 -6.53 -7.80 4.15
N CYS A 316 -7.26 -7.67 3.06
CA CYS A 316 -6.91 -6.79 1.96
C CYS A 316 -6.90 -5.31 2.38
N GLY A 317 -5.79 -4.60 2.14
CA GLY A 317 -5.69 -3.16 2.39
C GLY A 317 -6.69 -2.31 1.59
N CYS A 318 -7.22 -2.83 0.47
CA CYS A 318 -8.28 -2.17 -0.29
C CYS A 318 -9.57 -2.01 0.53
N VAL A 319 -9.90 -2.99 1.40
CA VAL A 319 -11.05 -2.92 2.32
C VAL A 319 -10.90 -1.73 3.25
N VAL A 320 -9.73 -1.64 3.89
CA VAL A 320 -9.40 -0.56 4.83
C VAL A 320 -9.49 0.80 4.16
N ALA A 321 -8.87 0.94 2.99
CA ALA A 321 -8.81 2.22 2.28
C ALA A 321 -10.17 2.64 1.71
N ALA A 322 -10.95 1.69 1.20
CA ALA A 322 -12.30 1.96 0.74
C ALA A 322 -13.24 2.37 1.89
N THR A 323 -13.02 1.85 3.11
CA THR A 323 -13.72 2.32 4.31
C THR A 323 -13.42 3.79 4.60
N GLY A 324 -12.16 4.22 4.43
CA GLY A 324 -11.82 5.65 4.55
C GLY A 324 -12.54 6.51 3.51
N SER A 325 -12.51 6.11 2.23
CA SER A 325 -13.18 6.88 1.18
C SER A 325 -14.70 6.89 1.32
N SER A 326 -15.34 5.86 1.92
CA SER A 326 -16.77 5.91 2.22
C SER A 326 -17.13 7.06 3.17
N CYS A 327 -16.28 7.34 4.18
CA CYS A 327 -16.45 8.49 5.06
C CYS A 327 -16.34 9.82 4.31
N GLY A 328 -15.32 9.97 3.46
CA GLY A 328 -15.12 11.17 2.66
C GLY A 328 -16.28 11.45 1.70
N ILE A 329 -16.77 10.42 1.02
CA ILE A 329 -17.93 10.51 0.11
C ILE A 329 -19.21 10.85 0.90
N THR A 330 -19.44 10.21 2.05
CA THR A 330 -20.59 10.52 2.93
C THR A 330 -20.60 11.99 3.34
N TYR A 331 -19.43 12.53 3.72
CA TYR A 331 -19.31 13.96 4.03
C TYR A 331 -19.63 14.85 2.82
N LEU A 332 -19.12 14.52 1.63
CA LEU A 332 -19.41 15.27 0.40
C LEU A 332 -20.89 15.21 -0.01
N MET A 333 -21.58 14.14 0.33
CA MET A 333 -23.05 14.04 0.19
C MET A 333 -23.84 14.89 1.20
N GLY A 334 -23.18 15.57 2.12
CA GLY A 334 -23.78 16.38 3.17
C GLY A 334 -24.08 15.61 4.46
N GLY A 335 -23.56 14.38 4.60
CA GLY A 335 -23.71 13.58 5.82
C GLY A 335 -22.85 14.10 6.97
N GLY A 336 -23.34 13.86 8.19
CA GLY A 336 -22.63 14.14 9.43
C GLY A 336 -21.89 12.91 9.98
N TYR A 337 -21.36 13.04 11.21
CA TYR A 337 -20.65 11.95 11.89
C TYR A 337 -21.45 10.65 11.96
N GLY A 338 -22.75 10.73 12.24
CA GLY A 338 -23.62 9.54 12.35
C GLY A 338 -23.68 8.75 11.04
N GLN A 339 -23.81 9.45 9.91
CA GLN A 339 -23.82 8.82 8.58
C GLN A 339 -22.42 8.25 8.22
N ALA A 340 -21.35 8.95 8.55
CA ALA A 340 -20.00 8.43 8.35
C ALA A 340 -19.76 7.13 9.16
N ALA A 341 -20.20 7.09 10.42
CA ALA A 341 -20.15 5.89 11.25
C ALA A 341 -21.00 4.74 10.69
N ALA A 342 -22.20 5.05 10.16
CA ALA A 342 -23.04 4.07 9.49
C ALA A 342 -22.38 3.51 8.23
N ALA A 343 -21.75 4.36 7.41
CA ALA A 343 -21.00 3.93 6.22
C ALA A 343 -19.86 2.99 6.59
N VAL A 344 -19.10 3.26 7.66
CA VAL A 344 -18.04 2.37 8.16
C VAL A 344 -18.61 0.99 8.55
N LYS A 345 -19.72 0.94 9.28
CA LYS A 345 -20.38 -0.31 9.67
C LYS A 345 -20.82 -1.11 8.44
N ASN A 346 -21.44 -0.45 7.45
CA ASN A 346 -21.85 -1.07 6.19
C ASN A 346 -20.65 -1.66 5.43
N MET A 347 -19.52 -0.94 5.40
CA MET A 347 -18.27 -1.42 4.78
C MET A 347 -17.74 -2.67 5.49
N ILE A 348 -17.69 -2.68 6.81
CA ILE A 348 -17.17 -3.80 7.61
C ILE A 348 -18.05 -5.05 7.39
N ALA A 349 -19.37 -4.90 7.45
CA ALA A 349 -20.29 -6.01 7.23
C ALA A 349 -20.14 -6.65 5.84
N ASN A 350 -19.80 -5.85 4.83
CA ASN A 350 -19.74 -6.32 3.45
C ASN A 350 -18.39 -6.94 3.08
N LEU A 351 -17.26 -6.32 3.48
CA LEU A 351 -15.95 -6.62 2.89
C LEU A 351 -14.95 -7.33 3.82
N THR A 352 -15.32 -7.69 5.04
CA THR A 352 -14.38 -8.31 6.02
C THR A 352 -13.73 -9.60 5.48
N GLY A 353 -14.33 -10.29 4.52
CA GLY A 353 -13.82 -11.53 3.94
C GLY A 353 -12.87 -11.36 2.73
N MET A 354 -12.52 -10.14 2.31
CA MET A 354 -11.62 -9.97 1.17
C MET A 354 -10.16 -10.21 1.58
N ILE A 355 -9.57 -11.29 1.10
CA ILE A 355 -8.19 -11.67 1.41
C ILE A 355 -7.15 -10.93 0.56
N CYS A 356 -5.91 -10.85 1.06
CA CYS A 356 -4.76 -10.24 0.40
C CYS A 356 -3.68 -11.30 0.08
N ASP A 357 -3.66 -11.78 -1.13
CA ASP A 357 -2.68 -12.71 -1.68
C ASP A 357 -1.51 -12.00 -2.39
N GLY A 358 -1.05 -10.88 -1.85
CA GLY A 358 0.08 -10.08 -2.33
C GLY A 358 -0.26 -9.04 -3.39
N ALA A 359 0.70 -8.15 -3.67
CA ALA A 359 0.56 -7.08 -4.66
C ALA A 359 0.71 -7.63 -6.10
N LYS A 360 -0.22 -7.28 -6.98
CA LYS A 360 -0.28 -7.77 -8.36
C LYS A 360 -1.27 -6.98 -9.22
N PRO A 361 -1.20 -7.08 -10.57
CA PRO A 361 -2.11 -6.35 -11.46
C PRO A 361 -3.60 -6.54 -11.14
N SER A 362 -4.02 -7.74 -10.71
CA SER A 362 -5.42 -8.01 -10.34
C SER A 362 -5.89 -7.23 -9.08
N CYS A 363 -5.01 -6.51 -8.37
CA CYS A 363 -5.43 -5.61 -7.30
C CYS A 363 -6.36 -4.50 -7.82
N ALA A 364 -6.27 -4.10 -9.09
CA ALA A 364 -7.20 -3.14 -9.69
C ALA A 364 -8.66 -3.61 -9.59
N MET A 365 -8.93 -4.90 -9.77
CA MET A 365 -10.26 -5.49 -9.59
C MET A 365 -10.72 -5.45 -8.12
N LYS A 366 -9.80 -5.70 -7.17
CA LYS A 366 -10.12 -5.59 -5.73
C LYS A 366 -10.43 -4.15 -5.32
N LEU A 367 -9.70 -3.16 -5.89
CA LEU A 367 -10.02 -1.75 -5.69
C LEU A 367 -11.40 -1.42 -6.24
N THR A 368 -11.73 -1.88 -7.46
CA THR A 368 -13.08 -1.70 -8.03
C THR A 368 -14.16 -2.20 -7.07
N SER A 369 -14.03 -3.42 -6.53
CA SER A 369 -14.97 -3.99 -5.57
C SER A 369 -15.06 -3.17 -4.28
N GLY A 370 -13.90 -2.79 -3.72
CA GLY A 370 -13.84 -2.00 -2.49
C GLY A 370 -14.51 -0.63 -2.64
N VAL A 371 -14.16 0.12 -3.69
CA VAL A 371 -14.71 1.48 -3.86
C VAL A 371 -16.16 1.48 -4.35
N SER A 372 -16.61 0.45 -5.08
CA SER A 372 -18.03 0.29 -5.38
C SER A 372 -18.86 0.12 -4.12
N THR A 373 -18.37 -0.70 -3.18
CA THR A 373 -18.98 -0.86 -1.85
C THR A 373 -18.90 0.43 -1.04
N ALA A 374 -17.84 1.23 -1.15
CA ALA A 374 -17.72 2.51 -0.45
C ALA A 374 -18.82 3.49 -0.86
N VAL A 375 -19.06 3.62 -2.17
CA VAL A 375 -20.14 4.48 -2.68
C VAL A 375 -21.51 3.97 -2.22
N LEU A 376 -21.77 2.66 -2.36
CA LEU A 376 -23.03 2.05 -1.90
C LEU A 376 -23.24 2.27 -0.39
N SER A 377 -22.20 2.06 0.43
CA SER A 377 -22.27 2.22 1.88
C SER A 377 -22.57 3.67 2.28
N ALA A 378 -21.97 4.65 1.57
CA ALA A 378 -22.24 6.06 1.76
C ALA A 378 -23.71 6.41 1.40
N MET A 379 -24.20 5.95 0.25
CA MET A 379 -25.60 6.17 -0.17
C MET A 379 -26.59 5.57 0.82
N MET A 380 -26.40 4.31 1.24
CA MET A 380 -27.24 3.68 2.25
C MET A 380 -27.26 4.46 3.57
N ALA A 381 -26.08 4.93 4.02
CA ALA A 381 -25.98 5.73 5.24
C ALA A 381 -26.72 7.07 5.12
N MET A 382 -26.70 7.72 3.96
CA MET A 382 -27.46 8.94 3.69
C MET A 382 -28.97 8.71 3.69
N ASP A 383 -29.43 7.54 3.24
CA ASP A 383 -30.83 7.13 3.26
C ASP A 383 -31.25 6.57 4.64
N GLY A 384 -30.38 6.64 5.65
CA GLY A 384 -30.66 6.16 7.02
C GLY A 384 -30.58 4.65 7.18
N HIS A 385 -30.00 3.92 6.21
CA HIS A 385 -29.82 2.48 6.27
C HIS A 385 -28.43 2.11 6.78
N CYS A 386 -28.39 1.40 7.90
CA CYS A 386 -27.17 0.91 8.55
C CYS A 386 -27.37 -0.52 9.04
N VAL A 387 -26.36 -1.35 8.86
CA VAL A 387 -26.32 -2.68 9.50
C VAL A 387 -26.38 -2.55 11.02
N THR A 388 -27.03 -3.50 11.68
CA THR A 388 -27.34 -3.45 13.10
C THR A 388 -26.50 -4.42 13.92
N PRO A 389 -26.40 -4.27 15.24
CA PRO A 389 -25.61 -5.18 16.10
C PRO A 389 -26.09 -6.63 16.15
N VAL A 390 -27.24 -6.95 15.58
CA VAL A 390 -27.67 -8.35 15.43
C VAL A 390 -27.04 -9.06 14.24
N GLU A 391 -26.24 -8.32 13.44
CA GLU A 391 -25.64 -8.81 12.21
C GLU A 391 -24.13 -9.05 12.39
N GLY A 392 -23.74 -10.32 12.59
CA GLY A 392 -22.36 -10.75 12.57
C GLY A 392 -21.45 -10.07 13.59
N ILE A 393 -20.42 -9.36 13.11
CA ILE A 393 -19.37 -8.73 13.95
C ILE A 393 -19.66 -7.25 14.25
N ILE A 394 -20.85 -6.77 13.90
CA ILE A 394 -21.23 -5.37 14.06
C ILE A 394 -21.64 -5.08 15.50
N GLU A 395 -21.30 -3.90 15.96
CA GLU A 395 -21.58 -3.37 17.30
C GLU A 395 -22.30 -2.00 17.20
N GLU A 396 -22.90 -1.53 18.31
CA GLU A 396 -23.42 -0.16 18.37
C GLU A 396 -22.30 0.88 18.17
N ASP A 397 -21.18 0.68 18.83
CA ASP A 397 -20.00 1.53 18.76
C ASP A 397 -19.19 1.18 17.49
N VAL A 398 -18.99 2.16 16.61
CA VAL A 398 -18.24 2.00 15.36
C VAL A 398 -16.75 1.67 15.61
N ASP A 399 -16.16 2.21 16.67
CA ASP A 399 -14.76 1.90 17.01
C ASP A 399 -14.62 0.44 17.49
N LYS A 400 -15.65 -0.15 18.09
CA LYS A 400 -15.70 -1.59 18.36
C LYS A 400 -15.83 -2.41 17.08
N CYS A 401 -16.62 -1.97 16.10
CA CYS A 401 -16.70 -2.64 14.79
C CYS A 401 -15.33 -2.67 14.10
N ILE A 402 -14.58 -1.55 14.15
CA ILE A 402 -13.23 -1.46 13.61
C ILE A 402 -12.29 -2.42 14.37
N ARG A 403 -12.37 -2.51 15.69
CA ARG A 403 -11.58 -3.47 16.47
C ARG A 403 -11.92 -4.92 16.14
N ASN A 404 -13.17 -5.26 15.92
CA ASN A 404 -13.60 -6.60 15.52
C ASN A 404 -13.03 -6.97 14.14
N LEU A 405 -13.13 -6.07 13.15
CA LEU A 405 -12.52 -6.21 11.83
C LEU A 405 -11.02 -6.47 11.93
N THR A 406 -10.31 -5.62 12.70
CA THR A 406 -8.86 -5.69 12.80
C THR A 406 -8.38 -6.90 13.59
N ALA A 407 -9.12 -7.36 14.59
CA ALA A 407 -8.84 -8.60 15.31
C ALA A 407 -8.92 -9.82 14.36
N ILE A 408 -9.95 -9.90 13.49
CA ILE A 408 -10.04 -10.96 12.49
C ILE A 408 -8.82 -10.89 11.55
N GLY A 409 -8.49 -9.72 11.03
CA GLY A 409 -7.38 -9.56 10.07
C GLY A 409 -6.01 -9.79 10.70
N ARG A 410 -5.79 -9.36 11.93
CA ARG A 410 -4.51 -9.46 12.64
C ARG A 410 -4.30 -10.83 13.27
N ASP A 411 -5.33 -11.33 13.98
CA ASP A 411 -5.21 -12.51 14.84
C ASP A 411 -5.86 -13.75 14.22
N GLY A 412 -6.93 -13.58 13.44
CA GLY A 412 -7.70 -14.69 12.87
C GLY A 412 -7.20 -15.21 11.52
N MET A 413 -6.33 -14.46 10.81
CA MET A 413 -5.95 -14.79 9.42
C MET A 413 -4.50 -15.31 9.27
N HIS A 414 -3.80 -15.71 10.35
CA HIS A 414 -2.42 -16.23 10.25
C HIS A 414 -2.31 -17.50 9.41
N GLU A 415 -3.25 -18.43 9.59
CA GLU A 415 -3.26 -19.65 8.79
C GLU A 415 -3.57 -19.37 7.32
N THR A 416 -4.45 -18.40 7.06
CA THR A 416 -4.74 -17.93 5.69
C THR A 416 -3.47 -17.44 5.00
N ASP A 417 -2.66 -16.58 5.64
CA ASP A 417 -1.38 -16.11 5.12
C ASP A 417 -0.43 -17.28 4.78
N SER A 418 -0.35 -18.27 5.65
CA SER A 418 0.50 -19.46 5.46
C SER A 418 0.02 -20.33 4.29
N ILE A 419 -1.29 -20.52 4.17
CA ILE A 419 -1.89 -21.29 3.07
C ILE A 419 -1.70 -20.57 1.73
N GLU A 420 -1.95 -19.25 1.69
CA GLU A 420 -1.74 -18.44 0.49
C GLU A 420 -0.30 -18.54 0.00
N LEU A 421 0.68 -18.36 0.88
CA LEU A 421 2.09 -18.46 0.53
C LEU A 421 2.44 -19.84 -0.02
N ARG A 422 1.99 -20.91 0.66
CA ARG A 422 2.22 -22.29 0.22
C ARG A 422 1.64 -22.54 -1.17
N ILE A 423 0.43 -22.05 -1.46
CA ILE A 423 -0.16 -22.15 -2.80
C ILE A 423 0.67 -21.35 -3.82
N MET A 424 1.09 -20.14 -3.48
CA MET A 424 1.83 -19.26 -4.38
C MET A 424 3.23 -19.80 -4.72
N THR A 425 3.91 -20.42 -3.78
CA THR A 425 5.27 -20.98 -3.96
C THR A 425 5.27 -22.35 -4.62
N ASN A 426 4.16 -23.07 -4.59
CA ASN A 426 4.01 -24.41 -5.22
C ASN A 426 3.33 -24.37 -6.60
N LYS A 427 3.20 -23.21 -7.21
CA LYS A 427 2.74 -23.12 -8.61
C LYS A 427 3.83 -23.62 -9.55
N CYS A 428 3.49 -24.59 -10.39
CA CYS A 428 4.33 -25.11 -11.48
C CYS A 428 4.42 -24.10 -12.62
#